data_2061c4ceeb0e44052ee9a972386fe97f
#
_entry.id   2061c4ceeb0e44052ee9a972386fe97f
#
_cell.length_a   1.000
_cell.length_b   1.000
_cell.length_c   1.000
_cell.angle_alpha   90.00
_cell.angle_beta   90.00
_cell.angle_gamma   90.00
#
_symmetry.space_group_name_H-M   'P 1'
#
loop_
_entity.id
_entity.type
_entity.pdbx_description
1 polymer ?
#
loop_
_entity_poly.entity_id
_entity_poly.type
_entity_poly.pdbx_seq_one_letter_code
_entity_poly.pdbx_strand_id
1 'polypeptide(L)'
;LVVDVRSGIALERIVREDVEQLLTPEVPDVTYADIGGLDAQIAQVRDSIEMPFNHPELYRQFGLRPPKGILLYGPPGSGKTLIAKAVANSLSKRGGASTFFLSIKGPELLNKFVGETERQIRAIFARARTLAAGDTPVVIFFDEMEALFRTRGTGVSSDVETMIVPQLLAEMDGVESLDNVVIIGASNRADMIDPAVLRPGRLDVRIRVDRPDRAGALDIFSKYLTPQVPIHSSEIERFGGINEAVAQMSARAVDALYAR
;
A
#
# COMPACT_ATOMS: atom_id res chain seq x y z
N LEU A 1 16.06 19.17 -17.95
CA LEU A 1 17.20 20.02 -18.26
C LEU A 1 16.93 20.75 -19.55
N VAL A 2 16.89 22.08 -19.52
CA VAL A 2 16.99 22.90 -20.73
C VAL A 2 18.47 23.08 -21.00
N VAL A 3 18.90 22.67 -22.17
CA VAL A 3 20.30 22.76 -22.60
C VAL A 3 20.35 23.69 -23.80
N ASP A 4 21.22 24.69 -23.79
CA ASP A 4 21.52 25.42 -24.98
C ASP A 4 22.35 24.53 -25.90
N VAL A 5 21.74 24.19 -27.03
CA VAL A 5 22.30 23.23 -28.00
C VAL A 5 23.62 23.78 -28.65
N ARG A 6 23.82 25.08 -28.63
CA ARG A 6 25.02 25.69 -29.23
C ARG A 6 26.20 25.71 -28.26
N SER A 7 25.95 25.94 -26.99
CA SER A 7 27.01 26.03 -25.96
C SER A 7 27.18 24.76 -25.13
N GLY A 8 26.23 23.83 -25.20
CA GLY A 8 26.21 22.62 -24.36
C GLY A 8 25.99 22.90 -22.85
N ILE A 9 25.63 24.16 -22.51
CA ILE A 9 25.46 24.59 -21.13
C ILE A 9 24.02 24.24 -20.67
N ALA A 10 23.89 23.61 -19.52
CA ALA A 10 22.60 23.40 -18.88
C ALA A 10 22.12 24.76 -18.30
N LEU A 11 21.03 25.29 -18.85
CA LEU A 11 20.46 26.56 -18.44
C LEU A 11 19.52 26.44 -17.27
N GLU A 12 18.73 25.36 -17.26
CA GLU A 12 17.71 25.16 -16.25
C GLU A 12 17.41 23.68 -16.04
N ARG A 13 17.17 23.26 -14.80
CA ARG A 13 16.63 21.96 -14.48
C ARG A 13 15.11 22.05 -14.41
N ILE A 14 14.43 21.73 -15.51
CA ILE A 14 12.98 21.55 -15.46
C ILE A 14 12.71 20.25 -14.70
N VAL A 15 12.22 20.36 -13.47
CA VAL A 15 11.60 19.25 -12.78
C VAL A 15 10.14 19.23 -13.21
N ARG A 16 9.70 18.14 -13.81
CA ARG A 16 8.28 18.00 -14.18
C ARG A 16 7.47 17.82 -12.91
N GLU A 17 6.51 18.69 -12.66
CA GLU A 17 5.60 18.67 -11.50
C GLU A 17 4.93 17.30 -11.30
N ASP A 18 4.62 16.61 -12.38
CA ASP A 18 3.99 15.28 -12.36
C ASP A 18 4.84 14.20 -11.68
N VAL A 19 6.17 14.28 -11.80
CA VAL A 19 7.08 13.31 -11.15
C VAL A 19 7.31 13.71 -9.70
N GLU A 20 7.36 15.01 -9.41
CA GLU A 20 7.49 15.50 -8.03
C GLU A 20 6.29 15.13 -7.18
N GLN A 21 5.07 15.19 -7.72
CA GLN A 21 3.87 14.78 -7.00
C GLN A 21 3.90 13.29 -6.61
N LEU A 22 4.34 12.41 -7.52
CA LEU A 22 4.53 10.98 -7.23
C LEU A 22 5.66 10.71 -6.21
N LEU A 23 6.59 11.63 -6.07
CA LEU A 23 7.76 11.49 -5.20
C LEU A 23 7.60 12.23 -3.86
N THR A 24 6.48 12.91 -3.64
CA THR A 24 6.20 13.58 -2.37
C THR A 24 5.80 12.52 -1.34
N PRO A 25 6.61 12.30 -0.30
CA PRO A 25 6.27 11.32 0.72
C PRO A 25 5.11 11.82 1.59
N GLU A 26 4.14 10.95 1.81
CA GLU A 26 3.07 11.18 2.76
C GLU A 26 3.44 10.56 4.12
N VAL A 27 2.93 11.12 5.21
CA VAL A 27 2.90 10.48 6.53
C VAL A 27 1.45 10.14 6.81
N PRO A 28 1.03 8.87 6.62
CA PRO A 28 -0.37 8.52 6.81
C PRO A 28 -0.80 8.63 8.28
N ASP A 29 -2.01 9.14 8.50
CA ASP A 29 -2.61 9.27 9.84
C ASP A 29 -3.50 8.07 10.23
N VAL A 30 -3.60 7.08 9.36
CA VAL A 30 -4.38 5.86 9.57
C VAL A 30 -3.64 4.89 10.48
N THR A 31 -4.31 4.38 11.51
CA THR A 31 -3.79 3.36 12.42
C THR A 31 -4.52 2.03 12.24
N TYR A 32 -3.99 0.94 12.80
CA TYR A 32 -4.72 -0.34 12.81
C TYR A 32 -6.03 -0.29 13.61
N ALA A 33 -6.15 0.63 14.56
CA ALA A 33 -7.38 0.82 15.33
C ALA A 33 -8.55 1.36 14.47
N ASP A 34 -8.23 2.00 13.35
CA ASP A 34 -9.21 2.56 12.41
C ASP A 34 -9.72 1.51 11.41
N ILE A 35 -9.13 0.31 11.42
CA ILE A 35 -9.46 -0.78 10.50
C ILE A 35 -10.30 -1.82 11.25
N GLY A 36 -11.53 -2.06 10.76
CA GLY A 36 -12.43 -3.06 11.32
C GLY A 36 -12.45 -4.36 10.50
N GLY A 37 -12.66 -5.49 11.18
CA GLY A 37 -12.93 -6.78 10.56
C GLY A 37 -11.76 -7.42 9.82
N LEU A 38 -10.52 -6.98 10.02
CA LEU A 38 -9.32 -7.48 9.35
C LEU A 38 -8.21 -7.90 10.33
N ASP A 39 -8.56 -8.31 11.55
CA ASP A 39 -7.58 -8.63 12.60
C ASP A 39 -6.58 -9.73 12.18
N ALA A 40 -7.07 -10.78 11.50
CA ALA A 40 -6.22 -11.86 11.01
C ALA A 40 -5.22 -11.38 9.95
N GLN A 41 -5.64 -10.51 9.04
CA GLN A 41 -4.79 -9.90 8.03
C GLN A 41 -3.77 -8.95 8.65
N ILE A 42 -4.19 -8.15 9.62
CA ILE A 42 -3.31 -7.26 10.38
C ILE A 42 -2.25 -8.06 11.13
N ALA A 43 -2.61 -9.19 11.75
CA ALA A 43 -1.64 -10.07 12.39
C ALA A 43 -0.61 -10.61 11.39
N GLN A 44 -1.03 -11.11 10.23
CA GLN A 44 -0.13 -11.57 9.18
C GLN A 44 0.80 -10.46 8.67
N VAL A 45 0.30 -9.24 8.53
CA VAL A 45 1.10 -8.07 8.12
C VAL A 45 2.15 -7.75 9.18
N ARG A 46 1.78 -7.74 10.44
CA ARG A 46 2.71 -7.50 11.56
C ARG A 46 3.83 -8.55 11.59
N ASP A 47 3.47 -9.82 11.45
CA ASP A 47 4.44 -10.91 11.45
C ASP A 47 5.39 -10.84 10.24
N SER A 48 4.87 -10.42 9.08
CA SER A 48 5.65 -10.40 7.83
C SER A 48 6.50 -9.14 7.66
N ILE A 49 6.06 -7.99 8.17
CA ILE A 49 6.75 -6.70 7.97
C ILE A 49 7.32 -6.17 9.29
N GLU A 50 6.48 -6.01 10.31
CA GLU A 50 6.91 -5.32 11.52
C GLU A 50 7.89 -6.15 12.35
N MET A 51 7.67 -7.46 12.43
CA MET A 51 8.54 -8.36 13.19
C MET A 51 9.97 -8.36 12.62
N PRO A 52 10.19 -8.60 11.31
CA PRO A 52 11.54 -8.52 10.72
C PRO A 52 12.18 -7.14 10.86
N PHE A 53 11.36 -6.11 10.67
CA PHE A 53 11.81 -4.72 10.76
C PHE A 53 12.24 -4.32 12.18
N ASN A 54 11.50 -4.77 13.19
CA ASN A 54 11.76 -4.43 14.58
C ASN A 54 12.83 -5.32 15.23
N HIS A 55 13.05 -6.54 14.70
CA HIS A 55 13.93 -7.56 15.26
C HIS A 55 14.86 -8.16 14.21
N PRO A 56 15.62 -7.34 13.45
CA PRO A 56 16.51 -7.84 12.40
C PRO A 56 17.60 -8.76 12.95
N GLU A 57 17.95 -8.60 14.23
CA GLU A 57 18.92 -9.45 14.93
C GLU A 57 18.44 -10.90 15.06
N LEU A 58 17.14 -11.13 15.28
CA LEU A 58 16.57 -12.48 15.34
C LEU A 58 16.67 -13.17 13.99
N TYR A 59 16.32 -12.47 12.91
CA TYR A 59 16.43 -13.02 11.56
C TYR A 59 17.86 -13.38 11.20
N ARG A 60 18.84 -12.53 11.55
CA ARG A 60 20.28 -12.82 11.37
C ARG A 60 20.74 -14.01 12.20
N GLN A 61 20.31 -14.10 13.46
CA GLN A 61 20.68 -15.18 14.37
C GLN A 61 20.21 -16.54 13.85
N PHE A 62 19.01 -16.60 13.26
CA PHE A 62 18.45 -17.84 12.72
C PHE A 62 18.75 -18.06 11.22
N GLY A 63 19.53 -17.20 10.59
CA GLY A 63 19.84 -17.28 9.16
C GLY A 63 18.61 -17.10 8.25
N LEU A 64 17.57 -16.46 8.75
CA LEU A 64 16.34 -16.20 8.01
C LEU A 64 16.47 -14.93 7.18
N ARG A 65 15.91 -14.95 5.97
CA ARG A 65 15.77 -13.74 5.16
C ARG A 65 14.42 -13.11 5.44
N PRO A 66 14.37 -11.84 5.87
CA PRO A 66 13.09 -11.14 6.06
C PRO A 66 12.39 -10.97 4.72
N PRO A 67 11.06 -11.08 4.67
CA PRO A 67 10.29 -10.67 3.50
C PRO A 67 10.56 -9.20 3.16
N LYS A 68 10.74 -8.88 1.89
CA LYS A 68 10.95 -7.48 1.44
C LYS A 68 9.66 -6.81 1.00
N GLY A 69 8.63 -7.60 0.76
CA GLY A 69 7.35 -7.06 0.37
C GLY A 69 6.19 -8.02 0.53
N ILE A 70 5.02 -7.45 0.55
CA ILE A 70 3.76 -8.19 0.62
C ILE A 70 2.84 -7.80 -0.53
N LEU A 71 2.03 -8.74 -0.98
CA LEU A 71 0.91 -8.49 -1.88
C LEU A 71 -0.41 -8.61 -1.11
N LEU A 72 -1.13 -7.51 -0.99
CA LEU A 72 -2.51 -7.47 -0.52
C LEU A 72 -3.43 -7.69 -1.72
N TYR A 73 -4.25 -8.74 -1.71
CA TYR A 73 -5.12 -9.02 -2.84
C TYR A 73 -6.54 -9.37 -2.42
N GLY A 74 -7.52 -8.99 -3.24
CA GLY A 74 -8.93 -9.21 -2.97
C GLY A 74 -9.83 -8.17 -3.63
N PRO A 75 -11.15 -8.26 -3.44
CA PRO A 75 -12.09 -7.39 -4.13
C PRO A 75 -11.85 -5.91 -3.84
N PRO A 76 -12.29 -5.00 -4.74
CA PRO A 76 -12.18 -3.57 -4.50
C PRO A 76 -12.98 -3.17 -3.26
N GLY A 77 -12.50 -2.13 -2.56
CA GLY A 77 -13.13 -1.61 -1.35
C GLY A 77 -12.96 -2.49 -0.09
N SER A 78 -12.10 -3.52 -0.11
CA SER A 78 -11.88 -4.40 1.03
C SER A 78 -10.88 -3.87 2.08
N GLY A 79 -10.31 -2.67 1.90
CA GLY A 79 -9.42 -2.05 2.89
C GLY A 79 -7.92 -2.22 2.65
N LYS A 80 -7.47 -2.73 1.48
CA LYS A 80 -6.05 -2.94 1.15
C LYS A 80 -5.20 -1.69 1.32
N THR A 81 -5.66 -0.56 0.80
CA THR A 81 -4.96 0.74 0.91
C THR A 81 -4.91 1.24 2.36
N LEU A 82 -5.96 0.98 3.16
CA LEU A 82 -5.97 1.32 4.58
C LEU A 82 -4.91 0.52 5.36
N ILE A 83 -4.79 -0.79 5.09
CA ILE A 83 -3.74 -1.63 5.68
C ILE A 83 -2.36 -1.06 5.36
N ALA A 84 -2.08 -0.73 4.09
CA ALA A 84 -0.78 -0.20 3.69
C ALA A 84 -0.43 1.12 4.42
N LYS A 85 -1.41 2.01 4.56
CA LYS A 85 -1.26 3.26 5.33
C LYS A 85 -1.02 3.01 6.81
N ALA A 86 -1.75 2.05 7.41
CA ALA A 86 -1.57 1.69 8.83
C ALA A 86 -0.19 1.07 9.11
N VAL A 87 0.36 0.29 8.16
CA VAL A 87 1.75 -0.22 8.24
C VAL A 87 2.73 0.94 8.33
N ALA A 88 2.64 1.91 7.41
CA ALA A 88 3.54 3.05 7.39
C ALA A 88 3.46 3.86 8.69
N ASN A 89 2.26 4.08 9.22
CA ASN A 89 2.07 4.74 10.51
C ASN A 89 2.67 3.94 11.67
N SER A 90 2.50 2.61 11.66
CA SER A 90 3.04 1.74 12.72
C SER A 90 4.57 1.74 12.76
N LEU A 91 5.21 1.70 11.59
CA LEU A 91 6.67 1.78 11.48
C LEU A 91 7.21 3.14 11.96
N SER A 92 6.46 4.23 11.72
CA SER A 92 6.81 5.59 12.17
C SER A 92 6.89 5.71 13.70
N LYS A 93 5.94 5.12 14.42
CA LYS A 93 5.83 5.27 15.87
C LYS A 93 6.99 4.65 16.66
N ARG A 94 7.68 3.65 16.09
CA ARG A 94 8.71 2.87 16.78
C ARG A 94 10.13 3.39 16.60
N GLY A 95 10.41 4.07 15.48
CA GLY A 95 11.76 4.58 15.18
C GLY A 95 12.02 6.02 15.65
N GLY A 96 11.00 6.73 16.17
CA GLY A 96 11.12 8.16 16.49
C GLY A 96 11.29 9.06 15.25
N ALA A 97 11.40 8.46 14.06
CA ALA A 97 11.49 9.13 12.77
C ALA A 97 10.19 8.90 11.97
N SER A 98 9.76 9.89 11.22
CA SER A 98 8.59 9.77 10.36
C SER A 98 8.86 8.77 9.23
N THR A 99 8.01 7.76 9.07
CA THR A 99 8.06 6.84 7.92
C THR A 99 7.60 7.56 6.66
N PHE A 100 8.31 7.41 5.57
CA PHE A 100 7.88 7.91 4.28
C PHE A 100 7.02 6.87 3.55
N PHE A 101 5.87 7.33 3.08
CA PHE A 101 4.93 6.52 2.32
C PHE A 101 4.84 7.07 0.88
N LEU A 102 5.38 6.31 -0.07
CA LEU A 102 5.34 6.63 -1.49
C LEU A 102 4.19 5.85 -2.13
N SER A 103 3.09 6.52 -2.44
CA SER A 103 1.90 5.90 -3.03
C SER A 103 1.90 6.04 -4.54
N ILE A 104 1.84 4.91 -5.24
CA ILE A 104 1.89 4.82 -6.70
C ILE A 104 0.66 4.06 -7.19
N LYS A 105 -0.12 4.65 -8.08
CA LYS A 105 -1.21 3.96 -8.76
C LYS A 105 -0.76 3.43 -10.10
N GLY A 106 -0.96 2.14 -10.34
CA GLY A 106 -0.58 1.48 -11.58
C GLY A 106 -1.04 2.19 -12.86
N PRO A 107 -2.31 2.56 -13.00
CA PRO A 107 -2.81 3.27 -14.17
C PRO A 107 -2.16 4.64 -14.40
N GLU A 108 -1.78 5.36 -13.35
CA GLU A 108 -1.14 6.67 -13.47
C GLU A 108 0.26 6.59 -14.08
N LEU A 109 0.97 5.49 -13.83
CA LEU A 109 2.27 5.22 -14.46
C LEU A 109 2.15 4.89 -15.94
N LEU A 110 1.06 4.22 -16.36
CA LEU A 110 0.87 3.77 -17.74
C LEU A 110 0.35 4.85 -18.70
N ASN A 111 -0.25 5.92 -18.18
CA ASN A 111 -0.88 6.98 -18.99
C ASN A 111 0.13 7.88 -19.73
N LYS A 112 1.43 7.56 -19.72
CA LYS A 112 2.51 8.35 -20.30
C LYS A 112 3.22 7.58 -21.42
N PHE A 113 3.96 8.31 -22.26
CA PHE A 113 4.69 7.76 -23.39
C PHE A 113 5.69 6.66 -23.00
N VAL A 114 5.93 5.72 -23.93
CA VAL A 114 6.97 4.68 -23.81
C VAL A 114 8.31 5.33 -23.41
N GLY A 115 9.01 4.74 -22.42
CA GLY A 115 10.25 5.27 -21.87
C GLY A 115 10.08 6.28 -20.72
N GLU A 116 8.95 6.99 -20.64
CA GLU A 116 8.65 7.86 -19.50
C GLU A 116 8.30 7.04 -18.26
N THR A 117 7.51 5.98 -18.43
CA THR A 117 7.14 5.06 -17.34
C THR A 117 8.35 4.40 -16.69
N GLU A 118 9.31 3.91 -17.50
CA GLU A 118 10.57 3.34 -16.97
C GLU A 118 11.37 4.37 -16.18
N ARG A 119 11.44 5.60 -16.70
CA ARG A 119 12.13 6.69 -16.04
C ARG A 119 11.48 7.03 -14.70
N GLN A 120 10.14 7.03 -14.62
CA GLN A 120 9.40 7.28 -13.40
C GLN A 120 9.64 6.16 -12.38
N ILE A 121 9.60 4.89 -12.79
CA ILE A 121 9.92 3.75 -11.93
C ILE A 121 11.32 3.92 -11.33
N ARG A 122 12.34 4.18 -12.15
CA ARG A 122 13.71 4.45 -11.66
C ARG A 122 13.76 5.62 -10.69
N ALA A 123 13.02 6.71 -10.95
CA ALA A 123 12.98 7.88 -10.09
C ALA A 123 12.34 7.57 -8.73
N ILE A 124 11.26 6.79 -8.69
CA ILE A 124 10.59 6.34 -7.46
C ILE A 124 11.56 5.54 -6.59
N PHE A 125 12.21 4.53 -7.16
CA PHE A 125 13.15 3.69 -6.40
C PHE A 125 14.43 4.45 -6.00
N ALA A 126 14.93 5.35 -6.85
CA ALA A 126 16.04 6.24 -6.50
C ALA A 126 15.66 7.16 -5.33
N ARG A 127 14.45 7.70 -5.33
CA ARG A 127 13.93 8.51 -4.22
C ARG A 127 13.82 7.69 -2.94
N ALA A 128 13.26 6.48 -3.02
CA ALA A 128 13.18 5.58 -1.88
C ALA A 128 14.56 5.27 -1.29
N ARG A 129 15.55 4.96 -2.12
CA ARG A 129 16.95 4.76 -1.68
C ARG A 129 17.53 6.01 -1.01
N THR A 130 17.28 7.18 -1.55
CA THR A 130 17.75 8.45 -0.95
C THR A 130 17.13 8.71 0.42
N LEU A 131 15.83 8.47 0.57
CA LEU A 131 15.12 8.61 1.85
C LEU A 131 15.59 7.57 2.87
N ALA A 132 15.79 6.34 2.42
CA ALA A 132 16.26 5.22 3.23
C ALA A 132 17.70 5.37 3.73
N ALA A 133 18.54 6.13 3.04
CA ALA A 133 19.92 6.38 3.44
C ALA A 133 20.07 7.11 4.79
N GLY A 134 18.99 7.77 5.25
CA GLY A 134 18.93 8.42 6.57
C GLY A 134 18.42 7.53 7.71
N ASP A 135 18.45 6.21 7.54
CA ASP A 135 17.90 5.20 8.48
C ASP A 135 16.39 5.35 8.75
N THR A 136 15.72 6.07 7.87
CA THR A 136 14.28 6.33 7.95
C THR A 136 13.51 5.23 7.21
N PRO A 137 12.46 4.65 7.81
CA PRO A 137 11.63 3.67 7.14
C PRO A 137 10.96 4.26 5.90
N VAL A 138 10.95 3.49 4.81
CA VAL A 138 10.29 3.87 3.56
C VAL A 138 9.35 2.75 3.14
N VAL A 139 8.09 3.08 2.93
CA VAL A 139 7.08 2.17 2.37
C VAL A 139 6.77 2.62 0.94
N ILE A 140 7.04 1.75 -0.03
CA ILE A 140 6.63 1.94 -1.42
C ILE A 140 5.34 1.16 -1.61
N PHE A 141 4.24 1.85 -1.87
CA PHE A 141 2.93 1.26 -2.06
C PHE A 141 2.49 1.34 -3.52
N PHE A 142 2.29 0.19 -4.14
CA PHE A 142 1.74 0.07 -5.48
C PHE A 142 0.27 -0.31 -5.40
N ASP A 143 -0.63 0.59 -5.76
CA ASP A 143 -2.06 0.29 -5.88
C ASP A 143 -2.42 -0.10 -7.32
N GLU A 144 -3.44 -0.95 -7.45
CA GLU A 144 -3.89 -1.46 -8.75
C GLU A 144 -2.75 -2.09 -9.57
N MET A 145 -1.93 -2.92 -8.91
CA MET A 145 -0.74 -3.54 -9.53
C MET A 145 -1.05 -4.34 -10.78
N GLU A 146 -2.26 -4.88 -10.92
CA GLU A 146 -2.70 -5.59 -12.11
C GLU A 146 -2.58 -4.76 -13.40
N ALA A 147 -2.55 -3.44 -13.28
CA ALA A 147 -2.30 -2.57 -14.43
C ALA A 147 -0.84 -2.65 -14.92
N LEU A 148 0.11 -2.79 -13.99
CA LEU A 148 1.56 -2.79 -14.28
C LEU A 148 2.11 -4.18 -14.62
N PHE A 149 1.54 -5.23 -14.02
CA PHE A 149 2.11 -6.59 -14.01
C PHE A 149 1.22 -7.61 -14.69
N ARG A 150 0.58 -7.26 -15.79
CA ARG A 150 -0.22 -8.22 -16.56
C ARG A 150 0.62 -9.37 -17.07
N THR A 151 0.08 -10.59 -16.90
CA THR A 151 0.67 -11.79 -17.47
C THR A 151 0.67 -11.70 -18.99
N ARG A 152 1.80 -12.00 -19.63
CA ARG A 152 1.95 -12.01 -21.08
C ARG A 152 0.91 -12.94 -21.73
N GLY A 153 0.19 -12.47 -22.74
CA GLY A 153 -0.68 -13.30 -23.59
C GLY A 153 -2.18 -13.06 -23.48
N THR A 154 -2.65 -12.09 -22.70
CA THR A 154 -4.11 -11.83 -22.53
C THR A 154 -4.65 -10.66 -23.38
N GLY A 155 -3.92 -10.21 -24.39
CA GLY A 155 -4.36 -9.13 -25.28
C GLY A 155 -3.22 -8.59 -26.13
N VAL A 156 -3.49 -7.59 -26.96
CA VAL A 156 -2.49 -6.90 -27.78
C VAL A 156 -1.41 -6.35 -26.85
N SER A 157 -0.32 -7.10 -26.73
CA SER A 157 0.86 -6.66 -25.96
C SER A 157 1.45 -5.43 -26.65
N SER A 158 1.26 -4.29 -26.06
CA SER A 158 2.03 -3.11 -26.45
C SER A 158 3.48 -3.34 -26.02
N ASP A 159 4.44 -2.85 -26.82
CA ASP A 159 5.88 -2.90 -26.49
C ASP A 159 6.17 -2.30 -25.09
N VAL A 160 5.27 -1.48 -24.57
CA VAL A 160 5.28 -0.86 -23.24
C VAL A 160 5.26 -1.90 -22.12
N GLU A 161 4.37 -2.91 -22.19
CA GLU A 161 4.25 -3.94 -21.14
C GLU A 161 5.48 -4.85 -21.09
N THR A 162 6.15 -5.05 -22.24
CA THR A 162 7.36 -5.89 -22.32
C THR A 162 8.57 -5.28 -21.63
N MET A 163 8.61 -3.96 -21.44
CA MET A 163 9.77 -3.26 -20.87
C MET A 163 9.56 -2.86 -19.41
N ILE A 164 8.32 -2.58 -18.99
CA ILE A 164 8.00 -2.10 -17.64
C ILE A 164 8.24 -3.18 -16.57
N VAL A 165 7.75 -4.41 -16.80
CA VAL A 165 7.87 -5.50 -15.82
C VAL A 165 9.33 -5.83 -15.51
N PRO A 166 10.22 -6.05 -16.49
CA PRO A 166 11.65 -6.27 -16.22
C PRO A 166 12.31 -5.12 -15.47
N GLN A 167 12.00 -3.86 -15.81
CA GLN A 167 12.56 -2.70 -15.13
C GLN A 167 12.13 -2.66 -13.66
N LEU A 168 10.85 -2.87 -13.39
CA LEU A 168 10.33 -2.85 -12.03
C LEU A 168 10.91 -3.99 -11.18
N LEU A 169 11.05 -5.19 -11.76
CA LEU A 169 11.70 -6.32 -11.11
C LEU A 169 13.18 -6.02 -10.78
N ALA A 170 13.91 -5.40 -11.69
CA ALA A 170 15.29 -5.00 -11.48
C ALA A 170 15.43 -3.95 -10.36
N GLU A 171 14.49 -3.00 -10.28
CA GLU A 171 14.48 -2.00 -9.20
C GLU A 171 14.11 -2.62 -7.84
N MET A 172 13.16 -3.57 -7.81
CA MET A 172 12.82 -4.33 -6.60
C MET A 172 14.04 -5.13 -6.10
N ASP A 173 14.73 -5.83 -6.98
CA ASP A 173 15.96 -6.56 -6.64
C ASP A 173 17.06 -5.59 -6.15
N GLY A 174 17.10 -4.37 -6.71
CA GLY A 174 18.06 -3.32 -6.30
C GLY A 174 17.82 -2.73 -4.89
N VAL A 175 16.62 -2.89 -4.30
CA VAL A 175 16.33 -2.50 -2.91
C VAL A 175 16.36 -3.67 -1.93
N GLU A 176 16.60 -4.89 -2.41
CA GLU A 176 16.67 -6.08 -1.56
C GLU A 176 17.73 -5.95 -0.44
N SER A 177 18.80 -5.20 -0.69
CA SER A 177 19.87 -4.95 0.29
C SER A 177 19.55 -3.88 1.32
N LEU A 178 18.45 -3.14 1.19
CA LEU A 178 18.06 -2.08 2.11
C LEU A 178 17.10 -2.62 3.17
N ASP A 179 17.53 -2.60 4.43
CA ASP A 179 16.74 -3.17 5.54
C ASP A 179 15.55 -2.30 5.95
N ASN A 180 15.55 -1.03 5.57
CA ASN A 180 14.53 -0.05 5.93
C ASN A 180 13.57 0.33 4.78
N VAL A 181 13.54 -0.44 3.68
CA VAL A 181 12.58 -0.28 2.59
C VAL A 181 11.63 -1.47 2.55
N VAL A 182 10.34 -1.19 2.55
CA VAL A 182 9.27 -2.19 2.43
C VAL A 182 8.44 -1.91 1.19
N ILE A 183 8.13 -2.94 0.42
CA ILE A 183 7.27 -2.84 -0.76
C ILE A 183 5.92 -3.48 -0.45
N ILE A 184 4.84 -2.74 -0.63
CA ILE A 184 3.48 -3.24 -0.47
C ILE A 184 2.76 -3.11 -1.81
N GLY A 185 2.32 -4.23 -2.36
CA GLY A 185 1.47 -4.24 -3.54
C GLY A 185 0.01 -4.44 -3.16
N ALA A 186 -0.90 -3.81 -3.89
CA ALA A 186 -2.34 -4.07 -3.80
C ALA A 186 -2.90 -4.42 -5.18
N SER A 187 -3.74 -5.45 -5.24
CA SER A 187 -4.38 -5.88 -6.48
C SER A 187 -5.80 -6.37 -6.23
N ASN A 188 -6.70 -6.02 -7.15
CA ASN A 188 -8.04 -6.59 -7.22
C ASN A 188 -8.09 -7.91 -8.00
N ARG A 189 -7.04 -8.22 -8.76
CA ARG A 189 -6.92 -9.34 -9.68
C ARG A 189 -5.56 -10.03 -9.56
N ALA A 190 -5.34 -10.75 -8.44
CA ALA A 190 -4.08 -11.46 -8.20
C ALA A 190 -3.74 -12.49 -9.28
N ASP A 191 -4.75 -13.02 -9.97
CA ASP A 191 -4.63 -13.93 -11.11
C ASP A 191 -3.93 -13.31 -12.32
N MET A 192 -3.91 -11.98 -12.42
CA MET A 192 -3.27 -11.25 -13.51
C MET A 192 -1.83 -10.82 -13.21
N ILE A 193 -1.37 -10.96 -11.97
CA ILE A 193 -0.01 -10.58 -11.57
C ILE A 193 1.00 -11.61 -12.11
N ASP A 194 2.04 -11.11 -12.77
CA ASP A 194 3.14 -11.97 -13.24
C ASP A 194 3.79 -12.72 -12.07
N PRO A 195 3.89 -14.05 -12.12
CA PRO A 195 4.51 -14.86 -11.08
C PRO A 195 5.95 -14.45 -10.70
N ALA A 196 6.67 -13.79 -11.59
CA ALA A 196 8.01 -13.29 -11.31
C ALA A 196 8.04 -12.24 -10.19
N VAL A 197 6.95 -11.48 -10.02
CA VAL A 197 6.81 -10.48 -8.95
C VAL A 197 6.67 -11.14 -7.57
N LEU A 198 6.14 -12.36 -7.55
CA LEU A 198 5.81 -13.11 -6.33
C LEU A 198 6.95 -14.05 -5.88
N ARG A 199 8.14 -13.89 -6.45
CA ARG A 199 9.31 -14.69 -6.07
C ARG A 199 9.92 -14.19 -4.77
N PRO A 200 10.63 -15.08 -4.01
CA PRO A 200 11.39 -14.69 -2.83
C PRO A 200 12.30 -13.49 -3.07
N GLY A 201 12.33 -12.56 -2.12
CA GLY A 201 13.05 -11.28 -2.22
C GLY A 201 12.26 -10.14 -2.85
N ARG A 202 11.01 -10.39 -3.29
CA ARG A 202 10.10 -9.39 -3.88
C ARG A 202 8.79 -9.33 -3.07
N LEU A 203 7.64 -9.63 -3.69
CA LEU A 203 6.34 -9.73 -2.98
C LEU A 203 6.06 -11.20 -2.65
N ASP A 204 6.85 -11.77 -1.79
CA ASP A 204 6.84 -13.20 -1.47
C ASP A 204 5.75 -13.59 -0.46
N VAL A 205 5.22 -12.64 0.30
CA VAL A 205 4.08 -12.86 1.19
C VAL A 205 2.81 -12.36 0.53
N ARG A 206 1.79 -13.22 0.48
CA ARG A 206 0.48 -12.92 -0.09
C ARG A 206 -0.60 -12.97 0.96
N ILE A 207 -1.29 -11.85 1.16
CA ILE A 207 -2.35 -11.72 2.16
C ILE A 207 -3.67 -11.41 1.46
N ARG A 208 -4.63 -12.30 1.64
CA ARG A 208 -5.96 -12.14 1.07
C ARG A 208 -6.81 -11.25 1.96
N VAL A 209 -7.38 -10.20 1.36
CA VAL A 209 -8.25 -9.23 2.01
C VAL A 209 -9.64 -9.34 1.39
N ASP A 210 -10.49 -10.15 1.99
CA ASP A 210 -11.85 -10.41 1.51
C ASP A 210 -12.84 -9.30 1.92
N ARG A 211 -14.05 -9.41 1.41
CA ARG A 211 -15.18 -8.63 1.94
C ARG A 211 -15.43 -9.03 3.38
N PRO A 212 -15.84 -8.08 4.25
CA PRO A 212 -16.14 -8.40 5.63
C PRO A 212 -17.27 -9.43 5.72
N ASP A 213 -17.17 -10.34 6.66
CA ASP A 213 -18.30 -11.13 7.12
C ASP A 213 -19.20 -10.29 8.03
N ARG A 214 -20.25 -10.88 8.59
CA ARG A 214 -21.19 -10.16 9.45
C ARG A 214 -20.51 -9.55 10.69
N ALA A 215 -19.59 -10.26 11.31
CA ALA A 215 -18.85 -9.79 12.49
C ALA A 215 -17.92 -8.65 12.13
N GLY A 216 -17.16 -8.80 11.03
CA GLY A 216 -16.29 -7.75 10.48
C GLY A 216 -17.06 -6.50 10.05
N ALA A 217 -18.25 -6.68 9.45
CA ALA A 217 -19.10 -5.53 9.11
C ALA A 217 -19.56 -4.77 10.37
N LEU A 218 -19.92 -5.49 11.44
CA LEU A 218 -20.30 -4.85 12.70
C LEU A 218 -19.13 -4.08 13.31
N ASP A 219 -17.94 -4.63 13.29
CA ASP A 219 -16.73 -3.94 13.75
C ASP A 219 -16.44 -2.69 12.90
N ILE A 220 -16.56 -2.78 11.57
CA ILE A 220 -16.43 -1.62 10.68
C ILE A 220 -17.45 -0.54 11.05
N PHE A 221 -18.73 -0.90 11.19
CA PHE A 221 -19.75 0.06 11.58
C PHE A 221 -19.45 0.75 12.91
N SER A 222 -18.88 0.03 13.88
CA SER A 222 -18.52 0.58 15.18
C SER A 222 -17.42 1.66 15.11
N LYS A 223 -16.59 1.64 14.06
CA LYS A 223 -15.55 2.68 13.84
C LYS A 223 -16.14 3.99 13.31
N TYR A 224 -17.25 3.93 12.58
CA TYR A 224 -17.86 5.09 11.92
C TYR A 224 -19.12 5.58 12.63
N LEU A 225 -19.96 4.68 13.13
CA LEU A 225 -21.13 5.02 13.93
C LEU A 225 -20.71 5.13 15.41
N THR A 226 -20.21 6.30 15.75
CA THR A 226 -19.81 6.62 17.12
C THR A 226 -20.83 7.52 17.80
N PRO A 227 -20.82 7.68 19.13
CA PRO A 227 -21.70 8.61 19.84
C PRO A 227 -21.60 10.08 19.41
N GLN A 228 -20.55 10.44 18.65
CA GLN A 228 -20.41 11.79 18.07
C GLN A 228 -21.24 12.00 16.80
N VAL A 229 -21.71 10.92 16.17
CA VAL A 229 -22.61 11.02 15.01
C VAL A 229 -23.96 11.59 15.51
N PRO A 230 -24.51 12.63 14.87
CA PRO A 230 -25.78 13.20 15.27
C PRO A 230 -26.92 12.19 15.07
N ILE A 231 -27.43 11.65 16.17
CA ILE A 231 -28.58 10.74 16.22
C ILE A 231 -29.78 11.49 16.75
N HIS A 232 -30.94 11.25 16.15
CA HIS A 232 -32.18 11.90 16.58
C HIS A 232 -32.54 11.51 18.02
N SER A 233 -33.01 12.48 18.83
CA SER A 233 -33.32 12.28 20.25
C SER A 233 -34.30 11.13 20.51
N SER A 234 -35.28 10.96 19.64
CA SER A 234 -36.28 9.88 19.75
C SER A 234 -35.65 8.47 19.65
N GLU A 235 -34.60 8.29 18.87
CA GLU A 235 -33.90 7.01 18.78
C GLU A 235 -33.01 6.78 20.04
N ILE A 236 -32.41 7.84 20.56
CA ILE A 236 -31.62 7.76 21.81
C ILE A 236 -32.54 7.37 22.98
N GLU A 237 -33.72 8.00 23.10
CA GLU A 237 -34.72 7.67 24.11
C GLU A 237 -35.25 6.25 23.96
N ARG A 238 -35.54 5.83 22.73
CA ARG A 238 -36.03 4.49 22.39
C ARG A 238 -35.11 3.37 22.83
N PHE A 239 -33.80 3.57 22.75
CA PHE A 239 -32.80 2.56 23.09
C PHE A 239 -32.17 2.74 24.47
N GLY A 240 -32.58 3.75 25.23
CA GLY A 240 -32.14 3.95 26.60
C GLY A 240 -30.76 4.60 26.74
N GLY A 241 -30.22 5.16 25.65
CA GLY A 241 -28.96 5.88 25.64
C GLY A 241 -28.28 5.92 24.30
N ILE A 242 -27.30 6.81 24.13
CA ILE A 242 -26.61 7.02 22.85
C ILE A 242 -25.77 5.80 22.43
N ASN A 243 -25.12 5.14 23.37
CA ASN A 243 -24.28 3.96 23.09
C ASN A 243 -25.14 2.77 22.64
N GLU A 244 -26.27 2.56 23.29
CA GLU A 244 -27.25 1.51 22.96
C GLU A 244 -27.90 1.80 21.60
N ALA A 245 -28.21 3.06 21.33
CA ALA A 245 -28.75 3.48 20.03
C ALA A 245 -27.74 3.19 18.89
N VAL A 246 -26.48 3.57 19.05
CA VAL A 246 -25.40 3.29 18.11
C VAL A 246 -25.24 1.78 17.87
N ALA A 247 -25.19 0.98 18.93
CA ALA A 247 -25.03 -0.47 18.84
C ALA A 247 -26.22 -1.12 18.09
N GLN A 248 -27.43 -0.73 18.40
CA GLN A 248 -28.64 -1.24 17.76
C GLN A 248 -28.78 -0.81 16.29
N MET A 249 -28.40 0.42 15.97
CA MET A 249 -28.38 0.92 14.59
C MET A 249 -27.35 0.17 13.76
N SER A 250 -26.15 -0.06 14.30
CA SER A 250 -25.10 -0.85 13.65
C SER A 250 -25.56 -2.28 13.38
N ALA A 251 -26.15 -2.94 14.37
CA ALA A 251 -26.68 -4.30 14.21
C ALA A 251 -27.75 -4.39 13.14
N ARG A 252 -28.70 -3.46 13.13
CA ARG A 252 -29.78 -3.40 12.11
C ARG A 252 -29.24 -3.14 10.72
N ALA A 253 -28.24 -2.23 10.57
CA ALA A 253 -27.63 -1.95 9.28
C ALA A 253 -26.94 -3.21 8.73
N VAL A 254 -26.20 -3.91 9.58
CA VAL A 254 -25.53 -5.18 9.20
C VAL A 254 -26.58 -6.25 8.86
N ASP A 255 -27.63 -6.42 9.67
CA ASP A 255 -28.71 -7.38 9.39
C ASP A 255 -29.37 -7.11 8.03
N ALA A 256 -29.63 -5.83 7.70
CA ALA A 256 -30.18 -5.45 6.41
C ALA A 256 -29.25 -5.75 5.23
N LEU A 257 -27.92 -5.67 5.42
CA LEU A 257 -26.92 -5.99 4.38
C LEU A 257 -26.82 -7.49 4.13
N TYR A 258 -26.96 -8.33 5.16
CA TYR A 258 -26.76 -9.79 5.09
C TYR A 258 -28.07 -10.59 5.03
N ALA A 259 -29.22 -9.91 5.00
CA ALA A 259 -30.54 -10.55 4.87
C ALA A 259 -30.92 -10.95 3.43
N ARG A 260 -30.03 -10.75 2.45
CA ARG A 260 -30.28 -11.03 1.02
C ARG A 260 -29.61 -12.30 0.55
#